data_b19b08a58622d85d67c7f5519710883e
#
_entry.id   b19b08a58622d85d67c7f5519710883e
#
_cell.length_a   1.000
_cell.length_b   1.000
_cell.length_c   1.000
_cell.angle_alpha   90.00
_cell.angle_beta   90.00
_cell.angle_gamma   90.00
#
_symmetry.space_group_name_H-M   'P 1'
#
loop_
_entity.id
_entity.type
_entity.pdbx_description
1 polymer ?
#
loop_
_entity_poly.entity_id
_entity_poly.type
_entity_poly.pdbx_seq_one_letter_code
_entity_poly.pdbx_strand_id
1 'polypeptide(L)'
;MKPLNKIRRILAVQLMFLFLMGCQSVTQMDEVPTDGELGSSTPTVPVLMDTDMRKENISFTIVGLSSGCAADSGTGLYIPGIHALSYYDFEAQLSMVLCAQAGCSHSDNTCEAWLGENVRCFASYQGKWYVLDGGGGDGDLSLYEIDSITRNKRTLCTWNVGTQSWEDVNSAFLSSGYAYVTLTSSTISADGQTGTRHLDRVDLTSGDKEVLAENTDTVSFGFVSAGESQVVLSVSTLSAIPQTREEYAVSHPNASDEDYMQYHSQFLEQNVTQELRIYNWDMESYSVLESAAAGYRFSGDPNIRYGMLFVYAVNDTLHVYDVDAGSDVEFLTAEGIINFWIMDGKVFYITITDQGGCQIFYCPIDSKQPVQLGNDGNTHSMVFSLSLETHDHFIGLYNGKRVWISKENFYAEHYDHAIALN
;
A
#
# COMPACT_ATOMS: atom_id res chain seq x y z
N MET A 1 -24.58 2.07 30.78
CA MET A 1 -24.35 2.24 29.33
C MET A 1 -22.88 2.02 28.90
N LYS A 2 -22.14 1.13 29.55
CA LYS A 2 -20.70 0.88 29.21
C LYS A 2 -20.37 -0.44 28.46
N PRO A 3 -21.26 -1.45 28.30
CA PRO A 3 -20.87 -2.68 27.61
C PRO A 3 -20.96 -2.62 26.06
N LEU A 4 -21.76 -1.73 25.48
CA LEU A 4 -21.97 -1.67 24.04
C LEU A 4 -20.70 -1.22 23.26
N ASN A 5 -19.91 -0.32 23.85
CA ASN A 5 -18.67 0.15 23.22
C ASN A 5 -17.58 -0.94 23.12
N LYS A 6 -17.53 -1.90 24.05
CA LYS A 6 -16.59 -3.02 23.99
C LYS A 6 -16.90 -3.99 22.84
N ILE A 7 -18.18 -4.31 22.65
CA ILE A 7 -18.61 -5.22 21.57
C ILE A 7 -18.35 -4.59 20.19
N ARG A 8 -18.57 -3.28 20.05
CA ARG A 8 -18.27 -2.54 18.81
C ARG A 8 -16.79 -2.58 18.44
N ARG A 9 -15.87 -2.49 19.43
CA ARG A 9 -14.42 -2.56 19.21
C ARG A 9 -13.95 -3.95 18.76
N ILE A 10 -14.52 -5.01 19.33
CA ILE A 10 -14.21 -6.40 18.97
C ILE A 10 -14.67 -6.71 17.55
N LEU A 11 -15.88 -6.28 17.14
CA LEU A 11 -16.39 -6.48 15.78
C LEU A 11 -15.54 -5.74 14.73
N ALA A 12 -15.04 -4.54 15.05
CA ALA A 12 -14.20 -3.78 14.16
C ALA A 12 -12.81 -4.43 13.91
N VAL A 13 -12.23 -5.04 14.96
CA VAL A 13 -10.97 -5.81 14.83
C VAL A 13 -11.20 -7.10 14.03
N GLN A 14 -12.30 -7.80 14.24
CA GLN A 14 -12.64 -9.01 13.48
C GLN A 14 -12.95 -8.71 11.99
N LEU A 15 -13.62 -7.59 11.69
CA LEU A 15 -13.82 -7.17 10.29
C LEU A 15 -12.48 -6.86 9.60
N MET A 16 -11.51 -6.26 10.28
CA MET A 16 -10.19 -5.96 9.72
C MET A 16 -9.37 -7.23 9.44
N PHE A 17 -9.49 -8.27 10.28
CA PHE A 17 -8.88 -9.58 10.02
C PHE A 17 -9.54 -10.32 8.84
N LEU A 18 -10.85 -10.18 8.65
CA LEU A 18 -11.57 -10.74 7.50
C LEU A 18 -11.18 -10.05 6.18
N PHE A 19 -10.87 -8.75 6.19
CA PHE A 19 -10.34 -8.06 5.02
C PHE A 19 -8.92 -8.48 4.66
N LEU A 20 -8.08 -8.85 5.63
CA LEU A 20 -6.72 -9.33 5.39
C LEU A 20 -6.67 -10.80 4.96
N MET A 21 -7.67 -11.61 5.29
CA MET A 21 -7.77 -13.03 4.87
C MET A 21 -8.60 -13.25 3.60
N GLY A 22 -9.29 -12.25 3.07
CA GLY A 22 -10.17 -12.34 1.91
C GLY A 22 -9.48 -12.48 0.55
N CYS A 23 -8.15 -12.51 0.48
CA CYS A 23 -7.39 -12.61 -0.77
C CYS A 23 -6.78 -14.00 -1.02
N GLN A 24 -7.54 -15.07 -0.84
CA GLN A 24 -7.17 -16.40 -1.35
C GLN A 24 -8.31 -17.01 -2.14
N SER A 25 -8.43 -16.62 -3.40
CA SER A 25 -8.97 -17.48 -4.45
C SER A 25 -8.28 -17.14 -5.75
N VAL A 26 -7.22 -17.88 -6.04
CA VAL A 26 -6.63 -17.97 -7.37
C VAL A 26 -7.66 -18.67 -8.26
N THR A 27 -8.40 -17.91 -9.04
CA THR A 27 -9.11 -18.44 -10.21
C THR A 27 -8.16 -18.31 -11.40
N GLN A 28 -7.93 -19.45 -12.07
CA GLN A 28 -7.19 -19.54 -13.32
C GLN A 28 -7.66 -18.44 -14.29
N MET A 29 -6.71 -17.70 -14.83
CA MET A 29 -6.96 -16.81 -15.97
C MET A 29 -7.24 -17.69 -17.17
N ASP A 30 -8.44 -17.58 -17.74
CA ASP A 30 -8.77 -18.13 -19.04
C ASP A 30 -7.93 -17.45 -20.12
N GLU A 31 -7.46 -18.23 -21.08
CA GLU A 31 -6.65 -17.80 -22.20
C GLU A 31 -7.36 -16.68 -22.98
N VAL A 32 -6.64 -15.58 -23.19
CA VAL A 32 -7.09 -14.45 -24.02
C VAL A 32 -7.14 -14.89 -25.49
N PRO A 33 -8.23 -14.71 -26.22
CA PRO A 33 -8.28 -15.00 -27.64
C PRO A 33 -7.33 -14.10 -28.45
N THR A 34 -6.33 -14.69 -29.06
CA THR A 34 -5.50 -14.04 -30.07
C THR A 34 -6.19 -14.10 -31.41
N ASP A 35 -6.86 -13.04 -31.85
CA ASP A 35 -7.05 -12.74 -33.27
C ASP A 35 -7.67 -11.33 -33.44
N GLY A 36 -6.84 -10.39 -33.84
CA GLY A 36 -7.21 -9.08 -34.31
C GLY A 36 -6.00 -8.41 -34.95
N GLU A 37 -5.96 -8.37 -36.28
CA GLU A 37 -4.95 -7.58 -37.01
C GLU A 37 -5.05 -6.10 -36.61
N LEU A 38 -4.12 -5.67 -35.75
CA LEU A 38 -3.96 -4.27 -35.36
C LEU A 38 -3.03 -3.56 -36.32
N GLY A 39 -3.58 -2.51 -36.93
CA GLY A 39 -2.79 -1.59 -37.74
C GLY A 39 -1.60 -1.03 -36.94
N SER A 40 -0.42 -1.05 -37.57
CA SER A 40 0.85 -0.55 -37.05
C SER A 40 0.80 0.96 -36.77
N SER A 41 0.24 1.36 -35.65
CA SER A 41 0.54 2.65 -35.03
C SER A 41 1.51 2.38 -33.89
N THR A 42 2.75 2.82 -34.01
CA THR A 42 3.73 2.82 -32.93
C THR A 42 3.12 3.56 -31.74
N PRO A 43 2.94 2.93 -30.56
CA PRO A 43 2.42 3.64 -29.41
C PRO A 43 3.38 4.78 -29.06
N THR A 44 2.89 6.01 -29.14
CA THR A 44 3.64 7.18 -28.68
C THR A 44 3.58 7.13 -27.16
N VAL A 45 4.67 6.73 -26.52
CA VAL A 45 4.78 6.78 -25.06
C VAL A 45 4.53 8.23 -24.65
N PRO A 46 3.57 8.51 -23.76
CA PRO A 46 3.28 9.86 -23.32
C PRO A 46 4.55 10.48 -22.74
N VAL A 47 4.91 11.68 -23.20
CA VAL A 47 5.98 12.45 -22.57
C VAL A 47 5.47 12.91 -21.22
N LEU A 48 6.05 12.39 -20.14
CA LEU A 48 5.72 12.79 -18.78
C LEU A 48 5.78 14.31 -18.64
N MET A 49 4.69 14.94 -18.27
CA MET A 49 4.71 16.33 -17.87
C MET A 49 5.62 16.45 -16.65
N ASP A 50 6.59 17.36 -16.74
CA ASP A 50 7.51 17.71 -15.66
C ASP A 50 6.75 18.51 -14.58
N THR A 51 5.88 17.81 -13.84
CA THR A 51 5.38 18.31 -12.57
C THR A 51 6.49 18.09 -11.56
N ASP A 52 6.73 19.04 -10.68
CA ASP A 52 7.78 18.97 -9.65
C ASP A 52 7.48 17.87 -8.64
N MET A 53 7.65 16.62 -9.11
CA MET A 53 7.33 15.37 -8.41
C MET A 53 8.35 15.02 -7.31
N ARG A 54 9.37 15.87 -7.09
CA ARG A 54 10.45 15.64 -6.11
C ARG A 54 9.95 15.50 -4.68
N LYS A 55 8.68 15.87 -4.43
CA LYS A 55 8.05 15.88 -3.11
C LYS A 55 6.95 14.85 -2.93
N GLU A 56 6.74 13.96 -3.88
CA GLU A 56 5.65 12.98 -3.78
C GLU A 56 6.13 11.65 -3.18
N ASN A 57 5.35 11.15 -2.23
CA ASN A 57 5.48 9.79 -1.72
C ASN A 57 4.74 8.84 -2.66
N ILE A 58 5.44 7.99 -3.39
CA ILE A 58 4.87 7.04 -4.34
C ILE A 58 4.95 5.62 -3.78
N SER A 59 3.82 4.96 -3.63
CA SER A 59 3.78 3.55 -3.25
C SER A 59 4.11 2.66 -4.43
N PHE A 60 4.92 1.63 -4.20
CA PHE A 60 5.07 0.56 -5.16
C PHE A 60 3.80 -0.27 -5.24
N THR A 61 3.43 -0.63 -6.44
CA THR A 61 2.37 -1.59 -6.70
C THR A 61 2.91 -3.01 -6.56
N ILE A 62 2.27 -3.85 -5.75
CA ILE A 62 2.60 -5.28 -5.63
C ILE A 62 2.02 -6.02 -6.84
N VAL A 63 2.88 -6.72 -7.58
CA VAL A 63 2.50 -7.49 -8.76
C VAL A 63 1.70 -8.73 -8.37
N GLY A 64 0.67 -9.04 -9.14
CA GLY A 64 -0.19 -10.21 -8.89
C GLY A 64 -1.34 -9.98 -7.92
N LEU A 65 -1.43 -8.83 -7.25
CA LEU A 65 -2.63 -8.45 -6.51
C LEU A 65 -3.68 -7.87 -7.45
N SER A 66 -4.94 -8.02 -7.11
CA SER A 66 -6.08 -7.51 -7.89
C SER A 66 -6.07 -5.98 -8.09
N SER A 67 -5.30 -5.25 -7.28
CA SER A 67 -5.08 -3.80 -7.37
C SER A 67 -3.78 -3.43 -8.10
N GLY A 68 -3.03 -4.39 -8.66
CA GLY A 68 -1.68 -4.22 -9.17
C GLY A 68 -1.58 -3.37 -10.43
N CYS A 69 -1.80 -2.05 -10.34
CA CYS A 69 -1.46 -1.08 -11.39
C CYS A 69 -0.81 0.15 -10.78
N ALA A 70 -0.05 0.88 -11.58
CA ALA A 70 0.53 2.16 -11.20
C ALA A 70 -0.04 3.25 -12.11
N ALA A 71 -0.30 4.42 -11.54
CA ALA A 71 -0.70 5.59 -12.31
C ALA A 71 0.42 6.02 -13.26
N ASP A 72 0.04 6.52 -14.40
CA ASP A 72 0.92 7.24 -15.30
C ASP A 72 0.65 8.75 -15.26
N SER A 73 1.09 9.44 -16.29
CA SER A 73 0.88 10.88 -16.52
C SER A 73 -0.59 11.32 -16.73
N GLY A 74 -1.59 10.46 -16.55
CA GLY A 74 -3.00 10.80 -16.64
C GLY A 74 -3.73 10.24 -17.86
N THR A 75 -3.02 9.68 -18.85
CA THR A 75 -3.62 9.11 -20.06
C THR A 75 -3.93 7.62 -19.94
N GLY A 76 -3.38 6.93 -18.94
CA GLY A 76 -3.60 5.51 -18.72
C GLY A 76 -2.97 4.96 -17.45
N LEU A 77 -2.76 3.64 -17.45
CA LEU A 77 -2.22 2.89 -16.32
C LEU A 77 -1.12 1.93 -16.78
N TYR A 78 -0.03 1.90 -16.05
CA TYR A 78 0.92 0.81 -16.12
C TYR A 78 0.38 -0.41 -15.37
N ILE A 79 0.37 -1.55 -16.04
CA ILE A 79 -0.06 -2.84 -15.47
C ILE A 79 1.14 -3.77 -15.49
N PRO A 80 1.91 -3.85 -14.39
CA PRO A 80 3.05 -4.74 -14.32
C PRO A 80 2.58 -6.19 -14.22
N GLY A 81 3.03 -7.02 -15.18
CA GLY A 81 2.94 -8.47 -15.09
C GLY A 81 4.14 -9.06 -14.36
N ILE A 82 4.14 -10.38 -14.17
CA ILE A 82 5.26 -11.09 -13.51
C ILE A 82 6.58 -10.87 -14.27
N HIS A 83 6.52 -10.66 -15.57
CA HIS A 83 7.69 -10.51 -16.45
C HIS A 83 7.66 -9.22 -17.25
N ALA A 84 6.52 -8.86 -17.83
CA ALA A 84 6.41 -7.78 -18.79
C ALA A 84 5.40 -6.72 -18.36
N LEU A 85 5.64 -5.49 -18.80
CA LEU A 85 4.80 -4.32 -18.53
C LEU A 85 3.78 -4.14 -19.65
N SER A 86 2.51 -4.04 -19.25
CA SER A 86 1.41 -3.61 -20.11
C SER A 86 0.99 -2.18 -19.78
N TYR A 87 0.30 -1.56 -20.71
CA TYR A 87 -0.28 -0.23 -20.56
C TYR A 87 -1.74 -0.27 -20.97
N TYR A 88 -2.59 0.27 -20.13
CA TYR A 88 -4.01 0.49 -20.43
C TYR A 88 -4.24 1.96 -20.77
N ASP A 89 -4.69 2.22 -21.99
CA ASP A 89 -5.01 3.55 -22.49
C ASP A 89 -6.48 3.87 -22.18
N PHE A 90 -6.77 4.97 -21.49
CA PHE A 90 -8.13 5.36 -21.12
C PHE A 90 -8.98 5.80 -22.31
N GLU A 91 -8.38 6.45 -23.31
CA GLU A 91 -9.10 6.91 -24.51
C GLU A 91 -9.43 5.73 -25.43
N ALA A 92 -8.44 4.89 -25.70
CA ALA A 92 -8.61 3.70 -26.53
C ALA A 92 -9.40 2.58 -25.82
N GLN A 93 -9.45 2.61 -24.49
CA GLN A 93 -10.01 1.54 -23.61
C GLN A 93 -9.40 0.18 -23.93
N LEU A 94 -8.11 0.16 -24.17
CA LEU A 94 -7.38 -1.03 -24.62
C LEU A 94 -6.09 -1.23 -23.79
N SER A 95 -5.84 -2.48 -23.40
CA SER A 95 -4.58 -2.89 -22.80
C SER A 95 -3.63 -3.40 -23.88
N MET A 96 -2.36 -3.00 -23.82
CA MET A 96 -1.31 -3.46 -24.73
C MET A 96 0.00 -3.69 -23.97
N VAL A 97 0.78 -4.67 -24.40
CA VAL A 97 2.14 -4.85 -23.90
C VAL A 97 3.02 -3.73 -24.46
N LEU A 98 3.82 -3.08 -23.62
CA LEU A 98 4.70 -1.96 -24.00
C LEU A 98 5.95 -2.42 -24.76
N CYS A 99 5.75 -3.14 -25.86
CA CYS A 99 6.78 -3.66 -26.74
C CYS A 99 6.45 -3.31 -28.21
N ALA A 100 7.37 -2.61 -28.88
CA ALA A 100 7.21 -2.25 -30.28
C ALA A 100 7.76 -3.29 -31.26
N GLN A 101 8.38 -4.37 -30.77
CA GLN A 101 9.00 -5.40 -31.62
C GLN A 101 7.94 -6.28 -32.27
N ALA A 102 7.87 -6.27 -33.59
CA ALA A 102 6.97 -7.13 -34.35
C ALA A 102 7.28 -8.61 -34.12
N GLY A 103 6.27 -9.40 -33.76
CA GLY A 103 6.42 -10.84 -33.51
C GLY A 103 7.12 -11.22 -32.20
N CYS A 104 7.28 -10.25 -31.28
CA CYS A 104 7.80 -10.53 -29.93
C CYS A 104 6.82 -11.42 -29.16
N SER A 105 7.33 -12.49 -28.54
CA SER A 105 6.53 -13.38 -27.67
C SER A 105 6.30 -12.83 -26.27
N HIS A 106 6.97 -11.73 -25.90
CA HIS A 106 6.97 -11.10 -24.58
C HIS A 106 7.34 -12.04 -23.40
N SER A 107 8.09 -13.12 -23.69
CA SER A 107 8.35 -14.21 -22.75
C SER A 107 9.79 -14.26 -22.24
N ASP A 108 10.67 -13.34 -22.68
CA ASP A 108 12.07 -13.29 -22.29
C ASP A 108 12.64 -11.87 -22.31
N ASN A 109 13.87 -11.74 -21.84
CA ASN A 109 14.57 -10.47 -21.67
C ASN A 109 14.97 -9.75 -22.97
N THR A 110 14.67 -10.31 -24.13
CA THR A 110 14.82 -9.62 -25.42
C THR A 110 13.63 -8.70 -25.72
N CYS A 111 12.53 -8.85 -24.98
CA CYS A 111 11.34 -8.00 -25.07
C CYS A 111 11.60 -6.60 -24.46
N GLU A 112 11.23 -5.55 -25.16
CA GLU A 112 11.36 -4.16 -24.66
C GLU A 112 10.50 -3.87 -23.43
N ALA A 113 9.42 -4.63 -23.23
CA ALA A 113 8.55 -4.52 -22.06
C ALA A 113 9.02 -5.36 -20.87
N TRP A 114 10.16 -6.07 -21.01
CA TRP A 114 10.63 -6.98 -19.96
C TRP A 114 11.10 -6.23 -18.71
N LEU A 115 10.46 -6.51 -17.58
CA LEU A 115 10.79 -5.93 -16.28
C LEU A 115 11.80 -6.81 -15.52
N GLY A 116 11.56 -8.13 -15.48
CA GLY A 116 12.37 -9.07 -14.71
C GLY A 116 11.87 -10.51 -14.80
N GLU A 117 12.57 -11.42 -14.11
CA GLU A 117 12.22 -12.86 -14.06
C GLU A 117 11.10 -13.14 -13.04
N ASN A 118 11.04 -12.34 -11.96
CA ASN A 118 10.09 -12.53 -10.88
C ASN A 118 9.77 -11.17 -10.24
N VAL A 119 9.05 -10.34 -10.99
CA VAL A 119 8.71 -8.97 -10.57
C VAL A 119 7.77 -9.01 -9.37
N ARG A 120 8.19 -8.40 -8.26
CA ARG A 120 7.44 -8.32 -7.01
C ARG A 120 6.68 -7.00 -6.89
N CYS A 121 7.37 -5.91 -7.16
CA CYS A 121 6.82 -4.58 -7.01
C CYS A 121 7.27 -3.69 -8.16
N PHE A 122 6.41 -2.72 -8.50
CA PHE A 122 6.62 -1.76 -9.56
C PHE A 122 6.19 -0.36 -9.13
N ALA A 123 6.97 0.64 -9.51
CA ALA A 123 6.58 2.04 -9.40
C ALA A 123 7.04 2.84 -10.63
N SER A 124 6.29 3.87 -11.00
CA SER A 124 6.69 4.85 -12.02
C SER A 124 6.96 6.18 -11.35
N TYR A 125 8.14 6.76 -11.57
CA TYR A 125 8.56 8.01 -10.95
C TYR A 125 9.55 8.76 -11.83
N GLN A 126 9.28 10.03 -12.12
CA GLN A 126 10.16 10.93 -12.91
C GLN A 126 10.66 10.34 -14.24
N GLY A 127 9.75 9.72 -15.02
CA GLY A 127 10.10 9.14 -16.32
C GLY A 127 10.91 7.85 -16.24
N LYS A 128 11.00 7.26 -15.07
CA LYS A 128 11.68 5.99 -14.81
C LYS A 128 10.72 5.00 -14.20
N TRP A 129 10.99 3.73 -14.43
CA TRP A 129 10.35 2.63 -13.75
C TRP A 129 11.30 2.03 -12.72
N TYR A 130 10.78 1.79 -11.53
CA TYR A 130 11.50 1.14 -10.45
C TYR A 130 10.87 -0.23 -10.21
N VAL A 131 11.70 -1.25 -10.20
CA VAL A 131 11.25 -2.65 -10.17
C VAL A 131 12.01 -3.39 -9.08
N LEU A 132 11.27 -3.99 -8.15
CA LEU A 132 11.80 -4.99 -7.25
C LEU A 132 11.57 -6.37 -7.88
N ASP A 133 12.65 -7.07 -8.19
CA ASP A 133 12.66 -8.34 -8.92
C ASP A 133 13.47 -9.39 -8.16
N GLY A 134 12.98 -10.62 -8.13
CA GLY A 134 13.61 -11.72 -7.40
C GLY A 134 12.99 -11.96 -6.02
N GLY A 135 13.78 -12.49 -5.09
CA GLY A 135 13.30 -12.90 -3.77
C GLY A 135 12.37 -14.14 -3.82
N GLY A 136 12.04 -14.66 -2.65
CA GLY A 136 11.15 -15.81 -2.52
C GLY A 136 11.81 -17.12 -3.01
N GLY A 137 12.40 -17.90 -2.14
CA GLY A 137 13.10 -19.13 -2.49
C GLY A 137 14.62 -18.91 -2.62
N ASP A 138 15.23 -19.28 -3.75
CA ASP A 138 16.69 -19.35 -3.88
C ASP A 138 17.34 -18.14 -4.60
N GLY A 139 16.67 -16.99 -4.65
CA GLY A 139 17.10 -15.86 -5.46
C GLY A 139 17.35 -14.56 -4.69
N ASP A 140 18.36 -13.83 -5.11
CA ASP A 140 18.59 -12.46 -4.63
C ASP A 140 17.43 -11.55 -5.03
N LEU A 141 17.08 -10.61 -4.16
CA LEU A 141 16.15 -9.52 -4.47
C LEU A 141 16.96 -8.32 -4.99
N SER A 142 16.54 -7.74 -6.08
CA SER A 142 17.21 -6.57 -6.66
C SER A 142 16.24 -5.44 -6.95
N LEU A 143 16.68 -4.20 -6.68
CA LEU A 143 16.01 -2.99 -7.12
C LEU A 143 16.64 -2.50 -8.42
N TYR A 144 15.82 -2.39 -9.44
CA TYR A 144 16.23 -1.88 -10.75
C TYR A 144 15.59 -0.53 -11.04
N GLU A 145 16.35 0.33 -11.73
CA GLU A 145 15.86 1.50 -12.44
C GLU A 145 15.83 1.21 -13.93
N ILE A 146 14.74 1.51 -14.60
CA ILE A 146 14.58 1.37 -16.05
C ILE A 146 14.14 2.72 -16.60
N ASP A 147 14.88 3.28 -17.53
CA ASP A 147 14.45 4.49 -18.23
C ASP A 147 13.23 4.18 -19.11
N SER A 148 12.13 4.91 -18.93
CA SER A 148 10.86 4.59 -19.58
C SER A 148 10.87 4.80 -21.09
N ILE A 149 11.83 5.56 -21.63
CA ILE A 149 11.96 5.87 -23.05
C ILE A 149 13.00 4.95 -23.72
N THR A 150 14.21 4.93 -23.18
CA THR A 150 15.34 4.21 -23.77
C THR A 150 15.37 2.73 -23.41
N ARG A 151 14.59 2.32 -22.40
CA ARG A 151 14.56 0.96 -21.82
C ARG A 151 15.90 0.52 -21.21
N ASN A 152 16.83 1.45 -21.01
CA ASN A 152 18.07 1.13 -20.32
C ASN A 152 17.81 0.73 -18.88
N LYS A 153 18.26 -0.46 -18.49
CA LYS A 153 18.09 -1.03 -17.14
C LYS A 153 19.39 -0.88 -16.34
N ARG A 154 19.29 -0.38 -15.13
CA ARG A 154 20.40 -0.26 -14.17
C ARG A 154 20.00 -0.93 -12.85
N THR A 155 20.87 -1.79 -12.31
CA THR A 155 20.72 -2.28 -10.94
C THR A 155 21.14 -1.18 -9.97
N LEU A 156 20.26 -0.82 -9.05
CA LEU A 156 20.56 0.14 -7.98
C LEU A 156 21.20 -0.58 -6.80
N CYS A 157 20.55 -1.59 -6.28
CA CYS A 157 21.09 -2.41 -5.20
C CYS A 157 20.55 -3.84 -5.26
N THR A 158 21.20 -4.73 -4.50
CA THR A 158 20.79 -6.13 -4.36
C THR A 158 20.84 -6.51 -2.88
N TRP A 159 19.80 -7.23 -2.45
CA TRP A 159 19.76 -7.94 -1.18
C TRP A 159 20.16 -9.38 -1.45
N ASN A 160 21.35 -9.78 -0.96
CA ASN A 160 21.86 -11.12 -1.15
C ASN A 160 21.23 -12.07 -0.14
N VAL A 161 20.55 -13.06 -0.61
CA VAL A 161 19.87 -14.07 0.19
C VAL A 161 20.72 -15.34 0.22
N GLY A 162 21.07 -15.82 1.39
CA GLY A 162 21.80 -17.09 1.53
C GLY A 162 20.93 -18.29 1.11
N THR A 163 21.56 -19.43 0.81
CA THR A 163 20.94 -20.64 0.24
C THR A 163 19.85 -21.30 1.09
N GLN A 164 19.58 -20.83 2.30
CA GLN A 164 18.48 -21.29 3.17
C GLN A 164 17.66 -20.10 3.71
N SER A 165 17.75 -18.97 3.04
CA SER A 165 17.08 -17.75 3.44
C SER A 165 16.31 -17.21 2.25
N TRP A 166 15.26 -16.45 2.52
CA TRP A 166 14.55 -15.69 1.50
C TRP A 166 14.18 -14.33 2.03
N GLU A 167 14.06 -13.37 1.12
CA GLU A 167 13.52 -12.06 1.41
C GLU A 167 12.16 -11.89 0.75
N ASP A 168 11.23 -11.33 1.50
CA ASP A 168 9.90 -11.01 1.02
C ASP A 168 9.62 -9.52 1.22
N VAL A 169 9.10 -8.89 0.15
CA VAL A 169 8.78 -7.47 0.17
C VAL A 169 7.42 -7.28 0.82
N ASN A 170 7.39 -6.59 1.95
CA ASN A 170 6.13 -6.26 2.63
C ASN A 170 5.53 -4.97 2.09
N SER A 171 6.37 -3.97 1.85
CA SER A 171 5.96 -2.68 1.28
C SER A 171 7.18 -1.96 0.71
N ALA A 172 6.96 -1.11 -0.29
CA ALA A 172 7.99 -0.24 -0.82
C ALA A 172 7.40 1.10 -1.24
N PHE A 173 8.20 2.17 -1.10
CA PHE A 173 7.81 3.54 -1.40
C PHE A 173 8.98 4.31 -2.00
N LEU A 174 8.67 5.28 -2.86
CA LEU A 174 9.62 6.28 -3.34
C LEU A 174 9.30 7.62 -2.69
N SER A 175 10.30 8.28 -2.15
CA SER A 175 10.15 9.63 -1.60
C SER A 175 11.49 10.35 -1.62
N SER A 176 11.48 11.63 -2.01
CA SER A 176 12.63 12.54 -1.90
C SER A 176 13.95 11.98 -2.46
N GLY A 177 13.89 11.23 -3.57
CA GLY A 177 15.07 10.64 -4.21
C GLY A 177 15.56 9.32 -3.60
N TYR A 178 14.78 8.71 -2.72
CA TYR A 178 15.08 7.44 -2.06
C TYR A 178 13.97 6.41 -2.27
N ALA A 179 14.34 5.13 -2.25
CA ALA A 179 13.41 4.03 -2.07
C ALA A 179 13.45 3.55 -0.62
N TYR A 180 12.28 3.41 0.01
CA TYR A 180 12.09 2.84 1.34
C TYR A 180 11.46 1.47 1.18
N VAL A 181 12.18 0.42 1.55
CA VAL A 181 11.74 -0.96 1.31
C VAL A 181 11.67 -1.70 2.65
N THR A 182 10.47 -2.15 3.00
CA THR A 182 10.27 -3.02 4.17
C THR A 182 10.36 -4.46 3.73
N LEU A 183 11.28 -5.19 4.30
CA LEU A 183 11.60 -6.58 3.97
C LEU A 183 11.42 -7.49 5.17
N THR A 184 11.04 -8.74 4.93
CA THR A 184 11.15 -9.82 5.90
C THR A 184 12.19 -10.81 5.39
N SER A 185 13.32 -10.86 6.05
CA SER A 185 14.34 -11.89 5.87
C SER A 185 13.95 -13.11 6.69
N SER A 186 13.85 -14.26 6.08
CA SER A 186 13.54 -15.51 6.78
C SER A 186 14.62 -16.55 6.53
N THR A 187 15.03 -17.22 7.59
CA THR A 187 16.04 -18.30 7.53
C THR A 187 15.45 -19.57 8.11
N ILE A 188 15.60 -20.68 7.38
CA ILE A 188 15.28 -22.04 7.90
C ILE A 188 16.54 -22.65 8.47
N SER A 189 16.47 -23.06 9.73
CA SER A 189 17.51 -23.81 10.42
C SER A 189 16.96 -25.15 10.94
N ALA A 190 17.85 -26.00 11.47
CA ALA A 190 17.43 -27.25 12.13
C ALA A 190 16.52 -27.01 13.35
N ASP A 191 16.64 -25.84 13.97
CA ASP A 191 15.87 -25.43 15.16
C ASP A 191 14.55 -24.71 14.81
N GLY A 192 14.26 -24.54 13.53
CA GLY A 192 13.03 -23.90 13.03
C GLY A 192 13.30 -22.73 12.10
N GLN A 193 12.23 -22.01 11.76
CA GLN A 193 12.28 -20.80 10.97
C GLN A 193 12.39 -19.58 11.87
N THR A 194 13.37 -18.73 11.58
CA THR A 194 13.50 -17.39 12.19
C THR A 194 13.33 -16.34 11.11
N GLY A 195 12.71 -15.21 11.43
CA GLY A 195 12.52 -14.11 10.52
C GLY A 195 12.79 -12.77 11.20
N THR A 196 13.47 -11.89 10.48
CA THR A 196 13.70 -10.50 10.90
C THR A 196 13.08 -9.59 9.88
N ARG A 197 12.31 -8.62 10.35
CA ARG A 197 11.74 -7.56 9.48
C ARG A 197 12.58 -6.32 9.65
N HIS A 198 12.97 -5.70 8.54
CA HIS A 198 13.73 -4.47 8.53
C HIS A 198 13.21 -3.48 7.48
N LEU A 199 13.50 -2.21 7.68
CA LEU A 199 13.25 -1.12 6.76
C LEU A 199 14.60 -0.62 6.23
N ASP A 200 14.77 -0.71 4.92
CA ASP A 200 15.96 -0.19 4.23
C ASP A 200 15.62 1.08 3.46
N ARG A 201 16.58 1.99 3.41
CA ARG A 201 16.60 3.16 2.54
C ARG A 201 17.66 2.98 1.46
N VAL A 202 17.30 3.22 0.21
CA VAL A 202 18.19 3.12 -0.95
C VAL A 202 18.21 4.46 -1.68
N ASP A 203 19.39 5.07 -1.81
CA ASP A 203 19.58 6.26 -2.64
C ASP A 203 19.39 5.94 -4.12
N LEU A 204 18.44 6.58 -4.79
CA LEU A 204 18.12 6.32 -6.20
C LEU A 204 19.21 6.81 -7.17
N THR A 205 20.12 7.67 -6.72
CA THR A 205 21.23 8.16 -7.52
C THR A 205 22.44 7.26 -7.45
N SER A 206 22.92 6.97 -6.24
CA SER A 206 24.11 6.15 -6.01
C SER A 206 23.83 4.65 -5.96
N GLY A 207 22.65 4.25 -5.49
CA GLY A 207 22.31 2.86 -5.15
C GLY A 207 22.80 2.45 -3.76
N ASP A 208 23.36 3.38 -2.97
CA ASP A 208 23.77 3.10 -1.60
C ASP A 208 22.56 2.72 -0.75
N LYS A 209 22.73 1.69 0.05
CA LYS A 209 21.70 1.11 0.89
C LYS A 209 22.09 1.13 2.35
N GLU A 210 21.14 1.50 3.21
CA GLU A 210 21.29 1.47 4.66
C GLU A 210 20.02 0.90 5.33
N VAL A 211 20.21 0.21 6.47
CA VAL A 211 19.11 -0.25 7.31
C VAL A 211 18.72 0.87 8.26
N LEU A 212 17.49 1.37 8.13
CA LEU A 212 16.96 2.44 9.01
C LEU A 212 16.38 1.88 10.32
N ALA A 213 15.72 0.74 10.26
CA ALA A 213 15.09 0.12 11.42
C ALA A 213 15.01 -1.38 11.27
N GLU A 214 15.12 -2.10 12.38
CA GLU A 214 15.01 -3.54 12.44
C GLU A 214 14.06 -3.94 13.57
N ASN A 215 13.10 -4.83 13.28
CA ASN A 215 12.16 -5.33 14.26
C ASN A 215 12.89 -6.25 15.27
N THR A 216 12.45 -6.16 16.50
CA THR A 216 12.83 -7.10 17.57
C THR A 216 11.58 -7.83 18.06
N ASP A 217 11.73 -8.73 19.03
CA ASP A 217 10.61 -9.44 19.65
C ASP A 217 9.59 -8.49 20.31
N THR A 218 10.03 -7.28 20.67
CA THR A 218 9.21 -6.31 21.40
C THR A 218 8.97 -5.00 20.64
N VAL A 219 9.67 -4.76 19.54
CA VAL A 219 9.54 -3.51 18.77
C VAL A 219 9.33 -3.83 17.29
N SER A 220 8.32 -3.24 16.70
CA SER A 220 8.08 -3.32 15.26
C SER A 220 7.91 -1.94 14.66
N PHE A 221 8.37 -1.79 13.41
CA PHE A 221 8.35 -0.55 12.64
C PHE A 221 7.47 -0.70 11.40
N GLY A 222 6.75 0.38 11.08
CA GLY A 222 6.06 0.58 9.81
C GLY A 222 6.45 1.91 9.20
N PHE A 223 6.78 1.95 7.92
CA PHE A 223 7.03 3.20 7.21
C PHE A 223 5.71 3.96 7.05
N VAL A 224 5.71 5.25 7.38
CA VAL A 224 4.55 6.13 7.21
C VAL A 224 4.81 7.12 6.08
N SER A 225 5.87 7.92 6.16
CA SER A 225 6.20 8.93 5.18
C SER A 225 7.65 9.37 5.31
N ALA A 226 8.18 10.07 4.31
CA ALA A 226 9.47 10.73 4.38
C ALA A 226 9.45 12.06 3.60
N GLY A 227 10.13 13.07 4.13
CA GLY A 227 10.41 14.35 3.50
C GLY A 227 11.90 14.51 3.23
N GLU A 228 12.32 15.74 2.94
CA GLU A 228 13.74 16.04 2.64
C GLU A 228 14.67 15.92 3.86
N SER A 229 14.15 16.09 5.08
CA SER A 229 14.93 16.16 6.31
C SER A 229 14.49 15.21 7.41
N GLN A 230 13.43 14.44 7.19
CA GLN A 230 12.86 13.61 8.23
C GLN A 230 12.15 12.38 7.67
N VAL A 231 12.09 11.32 8.50
CA VAL A 231 11.38 10.07 8.22
C VAL A 231 10.36 9.84 9.33
N VAL A 232 9.14 9.51 8.96
CA VAL A 232 8.07 9.21 9.91
C VAL A 232 7.81 7.71 9.93
N LEU A 233 7.92 7.12 11.11
CA LEU A 233 7.65 5.70 11.34
C LEU A 233 6.51 5.53 12.35
N SER A 234 5.66 4.55 12.09
CA SER A 234 4.79 3.97 13.11
C SER A 234 5.59 2.92 13.89
N VAL A 235 5.70 3.09 15.19
CA VAL A 235 6.46 2.20 16.06
C VAL A 235 5.53 1.57 17.08
N SER A 236 5.46 0.23 17.09
CA SER A 236 4.72 -0.53 18.09
C SER A 236 5.69 -1.17 19.06
N THR A 237 5.48 -0.96 20.36
CA THR A 237 6.31 -1.51 21.44
C THR A 237 5.46 -2.39 22.34
N LEU A 238 5.91 -3.64 22.56
CA LEU A 238 5.35 -4.57 23.51
C LEU A 238 6.05 -4.40 24.87
N SER A 239 5.29 -4.17 25.94
CA SER A 239 5.83 -4.13 27.31
C SER A 239 6.17 -5.52 27.86
N ALA A 240 5.61 -6.58 27.25
CA ALA A 240 5.87 -7.98 27.58
C ALA A 240 5.62 -8.85 26.35
N ILE A 241 6.23 -10.02 26.28
CA ILE A 241 6.03 -11.00 25.19
C ILE A 241 4.83 -11.89 25.57
N PRO A 242 3.83 -12.08 24.69
CA PRO A 242 2.72 -12.98 24.93
C PRO A 242 3.20 -14.44 24.97
N GLN A 243 2.47 -15.30 25.68
CA GLN A 243 2.69 -16.73 25.61
C GLN A 243 2.48 -17.22 24.17
N THR A 244 3.31 -18.15 23.72
CA THR A 244 3.07 -18.89 22.49
C THR A 244 1.80 -19.76 22.62
N ARG A 245 1.28 -20.26 21.50
CA ARG A 245 0.12 -21.17 21.53
C ARG A 245 0.37 -22.43 22.35
N GLU A 246 1.60 -22.96 22.28
CA GLU A 246 2.06 -24.14 23.01
C GLU A 246 2.15 -23.85 24.52
N GLU A 247 2.76 -22.73 24.92
CA GLU A 247 2.86 -22.32 26.32
C GLU A 247 1.49 -22.07 26.94
N TYR A 248 0.59 -21.43 26.18
CA TYR A 248 -0.81 -21.20 26.61
C TYR A 248 -1.55 -22.53 26.79
N ALA A 249 -1.37 -23.50 25.91
CA ALA A 249 -1.98 -24.82 26.00
C ALA A 249 -1.48 -25.62 27.21
N VAL A 250 -0.23 -25.44 27.64
CA VAL A 250 0.29 -26.08 28.86
C VAL A 250 -0.43 -25.57 30.12
N SER A 251 -0.69 -24.26 30.19
CA SER A 251 -1.40 -23.65 31.33
C SER A 251 -2.94 -23.79 31.23
N HIS A 252 -3.48 -24.01 30.02
CA HIS A 252 -4.91 -24.12 29.72
C HIS A 252 -5.20 -25.38 28.86
N PRO A 253 -5.10 -26.60 29.41
CA PRO A 253 -5.12 -27.84 28.62
C PRO A 253 -6.40 -28.08 27.82
N ASN A 254 -7.51 -27.41 28.16
CA ASN A 254 -8.80 -27.54 27.47
C ASN A 254 -9.17 -26.32 26.62
N ALA A 255 -8.24 -25.37 26.46
CA ALA A 255 -8.50 -24.16 25.69
C ALA A 255 -8.57 -24.48 24.19
N SER A 256 -9.56 -23.88 23.54
CA SER A 256 -9.69 -23.89 22.09
C SER A 256 -8.74 -22.88 21.41
N ASP A 257 -8.66 -22.90 20.11
CA ASP A 257 -7.94 -21.87 19.35
C ASP A 257 -8.59 -20.50 19.52
N GLU A 258 -9.91 -20.45 19.68
CA GLU A 258 -10.67 -19.21 19.92
C GLU A 258 -10.30 -18.60 21.29
N ASP A 259 -10.17 -19.44 22.35
CA ASP A 259 -9.71 -18.98 23.66
C ASP A 259 -8.31 -18.38 23.61
N TYR A 260 -7.38 -19.03 22.85
CA TYR A 260 -6.05 -18.48 22.65
C TYR A 260 -6.05 -17.17 21.86
N MET A 261 -6.83 -17.06 20.80
CA MET A 261 -6.95 -15.83 20.02
C MET A 261 -7.53 -14.69 20.87
N GLN A 262 -8.50 -14.98 21.72
CA GLN A 262 -9.05 -14.01 22.64
C GLN A 262 -8.02 -13.55 23.69
N TYR A 263 -7.27 -14.49 24.29
CA TYR A 263 -6.16 -14.18 25.20
C TYR A 263 -5.15 -13.26 24.50
N HIS A 264 -4.67 -13.65 23.31
CA HIS A 264 -3.66 -12.92 22.56
C HIS A 264 -4.13 -11.49 22.22
N SER A 265 -5.36 -11.35 21.77
CA SER A 265 -5.98 -10.03 21.49
C SER A 265 -6.02 -9.15 22.74
N GLN A 266 -6.49 -9.69 23.87
CA GLN A 266 -6.54 -8.96 25.15
C GLN A 266 -5.15 -8.60 25.67
N PHE A 267 -4.18 -9.51 25.47
CA PHE A 267 -2.78 -9.24 25.83
C PHE A 267 -2.23 -8.05 25.05
N LEU A 268 -2.42 -8.04 23.72
CA LEU A 268 -1.99 -6.94 22.88
C LEU A 268 -2.66 -5.61 23.26
N GLU A 269 -3.96 -5.62 23.52
CA GLU A 269 -4.71 -4.43 23.99
C GLU A 269 -4.12 -3.81 25.28
N GLN A 270 -3.51 -4.62 26.12
CA GLN A 270 -2.98 -4.18 27.41
C GLN A 270 -1.49 -3.84 27.38
N ASN A 271 -0.75 -4.40 26.44
CA ASN A 271 0.72 -4.39 26.46
C ASN A 271 1.36 -3.70 25.25
N VAL A 272 0.58 -3.33 24.22
CA VAL A 272 1.12 -2.59 23.07
C VAL A 272 0.95 -1.08 23.28
N THR A 273 2.01 -0.34 23.03
CA THR A 273 1.98 1.11 22.80
C THR A 273 2.37 1.38 21.37
N GLN A 274 1.61 2.21 20.68
CA GLN A 274 1.92 2.67 19.32
C GLN A 274 2.31 4.14 19.36
N GLU A 275 3.35 4.48 18.62
CA GLU A 275 3.81 5.86 18.48
C GLU A 275 4.01 6.19 17.01
N LEU A 276 3.65 7.40 16.63
CA LEU A 276 4.16 8.03 15.42
C LEU A 276 5.43 8.78 15.80
N ARG A 277 6.56 8.33 15.28
CA ARG A 277 7.87 8.93 15.53
C ARG A 277 8.38 9.63 14.30
N ILE A 278 8.82 10.87 14.49
CA ILE A 278 9.50 11.65 13.47
C ILE A 278 10.98 11.58 13.77
N TYR A 279 11.72 10.88 12.92
CA TYR A 279 13.17 10.77 12.99
C TYR A 279 13.82 11.85 12.16
N ASN A 280 14.94 12.39 12.63
CA ASN A 280 15.85 13.15 11.79
C ASN A 280 16.39 12.24 10.67
N TRP A 281 16.90 12.87 9.61
CA TRP A 281 17.41 12.14 8.44
C TRP A 281 18.50 11.13 8.75
N ASP A 282 19.34 11.40 9.76
CA ASP A 282 20.40 10.51 10.27
C ASP A 282 19.89 9.37 11.15
N MET A 283 18.60 9.34 11.49
CA MET A 283 17.94 8.37 12.37
C MET A 283 18.49 8.34 13.82
N GLU A 284 19.40 9.27 14.19
CA GLU A 284 20.02 9.29 15.52
C GLU A 284 19.08 9.81 16.62
N SER A 285 18.11 10.65 16.22
CA SER A 285 17.15 11.24 17.16
C SER A 285 15.74 11.27 16.57
N TYR A 286 14.75 11.22 17.45
CA TYR A 286 13.35 11.34 17.06
C TYR A 286 12.56 12.18 18.06
N SER A 287 11.44 12.72 17.60
CA SER A 287 10.36 13.23 18.43
C SER A 287 9.12 12.36 18.26
N VAL A 288 8.28 12.30 19.29
CA VAL A 288 7.00 11.59 19.22
C VAL A 288 5.95 12.60 18.78
N LEU A 289 5.35 12.38 17.62
CA LEU A 289 4.21 13.16 17.13
C LEU A 289 2.96 12.81 17.92
N GLU A 290 2.70 11.51 18.09
CA GLU A 290 1.55 11.00 18.83
C GLU A 290 1.88 9.65 19.46
N SER A 291 1.29 9.38 20.63
CA SER A 291 1.41 8.14 21.36
C SER A 291 0.04 7.63 21.78
N ALA A 292 -0.27 6.41 21.40
CA ALA A 292 -1.54 5.79 21.68
C ALA A 292 -1.36 4.42 22.34
N ALA A 293 -2.21 4.15 23.35
CA ALA A 293 -2.33 2.79 23.89
C ALA A 293 -2.91 1.84 22.82
N ALA A 294 -2.68 0.55 22.99
CA ALA A 294 -3.18 -0.48 22.10
C ALA A 294 -4.67 -0.31 21.77
N GLY A 295 -5.02 -0.42 20.51
CA GLY A 295 -6.38 -0.21 20.00
C GLY A 295 -6.60 1.13 19.29
N TYR A 296 -5.65 2.04 19.31
CA TYR A 296 -5.63 3.22 18.42
C TYR A 296 -5.00 2.87 17.08
N ARG A 297 -5.53 3.49 16.02
CA ARG A 297 -5.13 3.15 14.66
C ARG A 297 -4.36 4.29 14.04
N PHE A 298 -3.09 4.10 13.86
CA PHE A 298 -2.42 4.69 12.72
C PHE A 298 -2.73 3.76 11.56
N SER A 299 -3.59 4.17 10.65
CA SER A 299 -4.02 3.32 9.55
C SER A 299 -2.80 2.78 8.79
N GLY A 300 -2.76 1.48 8.58
CA GLY A 300 -1.78 0.84 7.70
C GLY A 300 -2.14 0.93 6.23
N ASP A 301 -3.15 1.72 5.86
CA ASP A 301 -3.56 1.89 4.47
C ASP A 301 -2.46 2.66 3.70
N PRO A 302 -2.00 2.14 2.56
CA PRO A 302 -1.03 2.85 1.71
C PRO A 302 -1.53 4.20 1.21
N ASN A 303 -2.85 4.42 1.20
CA ASN A 303 -3.47 5.65 0.73
C ASN A 303 -3.63 6.73 1.82
N ILE A 304 -2.98 6.59 2.97
CA ILE A 304 -2.96 7.67 3.99
C ILE A 304 -2.06 8.85 3.61
N ARG A 305 -1.35 8.76 2.48
CA ARG A 305 -0.39 9.77 2.00
C ARG A 305 -0.90 10.44 0.74
N TYR A 306 -0.66 11.74 0.64
CA TYR A 306 -0.90 12.54 -0.55
C TYR A 306 0.20 13.60 -0.66
N GLY A 307 1.14 13.39 -1.57
CA GLY A 307 2.36 14.18 -1.60
C GLY A 307 3.11 14.07 -0.27
N MET A 308 3.41 15.19 0.37
CA MET A 308 4.06 15.26 1.69
C MET A 308 3.09 15.23 2.87
N LEU A 309 1.81 15.15 2.60
CA LEU A 309 0.79 15.05 3.63
C LEU A 309 0.53 13.59 4.00
N PHE A 310 0.30 13.31 5.26
CA PHE A 310 -0.33 12.06 5.68
C PHE A 310 -1.41 12.31 6.73
N VAL A 311 -2.34 11.35 6.80
CA VAL A 311 -3.49 11.41 7.72
C VAL A 311 -3.34 10.32 8.77
N TYR A 312 -3.66 10.65 10.02
CA TYR A 312 -3.75 9.70 11.10
C TYR A 312 -4.93 10.03 12.01
N ALA A 313 -5.35 9.11 12.85
CA ALA A 313 -6.48 9.28 13.73
C ALA A 313 -6.11 9.09 15.20
N VAL A 314 -6.59 9.98 16.06
CA VAL A 314 -6.49 9.89 17.50
C VAL A 314 -7.87 10.18 18.12
N ASN A 315 -8.42 9.24 18.87
CA ASN A 315 -9.70 9.42 19.56
C ASN A 315 -10.85 9.98 18.69
N ASP A 316 -11.10 9.39 17.51
CA ASP A 316 -12.12 9.87 16.57
C ASP A 316 -11.83 11.25 15.95
N THR A 317 -10.63 11.77 16.13
CA THR A 317 -10.14 13.00 15.48
C THR A 317 -9.11 12.64 14.43
N LEU A 318 -9.33 13.11 13.21
CA LEU A 318 -8.36 13.01 12.11
C LEU A 318 -7.41 14.19 12.15
N HIS A 319 -6.14 13.89 11.99
CA HIS A 319 -5.05 14.84 11.88
C HIS A 319 -4.44 14.77 10.49
N VAL A 320 -3.99 15.89 9.97
CA VAL A 320 -3.19 15.98 8.75
C VAL A 320 -1.83 16.54 9.12
N TYR A 321 -0.80 15.78 8.85
CA TYR A 321 0.59 16.16 9.08
C TYR A 321 1.29 16.45 7.76
N ASP A 322 1.95 17.60 7.67
CA ASP A 322 2.83 17.97 6.56
C ASP A 322 4.27 17.67 6.95
N VAL A 323 4.88 16.69 6.27
CA VAL A 323 6.23 16.20 6.58
C VAL A 323 7.29 17.27 6.28
N ASP A 324 7.15 18.05 5.22
CA ASP A 324 8.10 19.10 4.87
C ASP A 324 7.99 20.31 5.79
N ALA A 325 6.77 20.74 6.08
CA ALA A 325 6.53 21.86 6.96
C ALA A 325 6.72 21.52 8.46
N GLY A 326 6.73 20.23 8.80
CA GLY A 326 6.76 19.77 10.19
C GLY A 326 5.54 20.24 10.98
N SER A 327 4.38 20.37 10.33
CA SER A 327 3.18 20.92 10.94
C SER A 327 2.08 19.88 11.05
N ASP A 328 1.48 19.79 12.24
CA ASP A 328 0.32 18.95 12.55
C ASP A 328 -0.93 19.81 12.69
N VAL A 329 -2.00 19.37 12.05
CA VAL A 329 -3.29 20.07 12.07
C VAL A 329 -4.38 19.10 12.47
N GLU A 330 -5.06 19.37 13.61
CA GLU A 330 -6.35 18.76 13.90
C GLU A 330 -7.33 19.13 12.78
N PHE A 331 -7.73 18.11 12.02
CA PHE A 331 -8.45 18.31 10.77
C PHE A 331 -9.95 18.29 10.98
N LEU A 332 -10.48 17.18 11.51
CA LEU A 332 -11.88 17.05 11.86
C LEU A 332 -12.09 15.96 12.92
N THR A 333 -13.18 16.07 13.68
CA THR A 333 -13.64 15.04 14.62
C THR A 333 -14.97 14.48 14.14
N ALA A 334 -15.08 13.14 14.09
CA ALA A 334 -16.30 12.44 13.76
C ALA A 334 -16.41 11.15 14.56
N GLU A 335 -17.56 10.91 15.19
CA GLU A 335 -17.77 9.72 16.02
C GLU A 335 -17.78 8.44 15.18
N GLY A 336 -17.05 7.43 15.64
CA GLY A 336 -17.07 6.09 15.07
C GLY A 336 -16.29 5.94 13.78
N ILE A 337 -15.22 6.71 13.57
CA ILE A 337 -14.30 6.53 12.43
C ILE A 337 -13.68 5.13 12.49
N ILE A 338 -13.82 4.36 11.42
CA ILE A 338 -13.27 3.01 11.29
C ILE A 338 -12.18 2.88 10.22
N ASN A 339 -12.19 3.76 9.23
CA ASN A 339 -11.17 3.81 8.19
C ASN A 339 -11.06 5.22 7.63
N PHE A 340 -9.90 5.55 7.07
CA PHE A 340 -9.64 6.84 6.42
C PHE A 340 -8.48 6.69 5.44
N TRP A 341 -8.49 7.54 4.40
CA TRP A 341 -7.41 7.65 3.40
C TRP A 341 -7.42 9.05 2.79
N ILE A 342 -6.41 9.38 1.99
CA ILE A 342 -6.29 10.68 1.34
C ILE A 342 -6.08 10.48 -0.16
N MET A 343 -6.89 11.12 -0.98
CA MET A 343 -6.81 11.14 -2.44
C MET A 343 -7.37 12.46 -2.96
N ASP A 344 -6.91 12.93 -4.09
CA ASP A 344 -7.41 14.12 -4.79
C ASP A 344 -7.50 15.36 -3.87
N GLY A 345 -6.50 15.54 -2.99
CA GLY A 345 -6.50 16.63 -2.01
C GLY A 345 -7.66 16.61 -1.02
N LYS A 346 -8.28 15.45 -0.82
CA LYS A 346 -9.40 15.23 0.09
C LYS A 346 -9.13 14.07 1.03
N VAL A 347 -9.50 14.24 2.28
CA VAL A 347 -9.51 13.16 3.27
C VAL A 347 -10.86 12.44 3.15
N PHE A 348 -10.80 11.16 2.84
CA PHE A 348 -11.95 10.27 2.89
C PHE A 348 -11.97 9.55 4.22
N TYR A 349 -13.16 9.30 4.76
CA TYR A 349 -13.29 8.52 5.97
C TYR A 349 -14.63 7.78 6.03
N ILE A 350 -14.63 6.69 6.77
CA ILE A 350 -15.82 5.85 7.00
C ILE A 350 -16.16 5.90 8.47
N THR A 351 -17.44 6.11 8.79
CA THR A 351 -17.97 6.01 10.13
C THR A 351 -18.98 4.86 10.26
N ILE A 352 -19.09 4.29 11.46
CA ILE A 352 -20.15 3.35 11.79
C ILE A 352 -21.33 4.10 12.42
N THR A 353 -22.53 3.89 11.89
CA THR A 353 -23.77 4.41 12.49
C THR A 353 -24.21 3.58 13.69
N ASP A 354 -25.10 4.14 14.53
CA ASP A 354 -25.72 3.43 15.67
C ASP A 354 -26.49 2.16 15.27
N GLN A 355 -26.94 2.11 14.03
CA GLN A 355 -27.66 0.95 13.48
C GLN A 355 -26.72 -0.11 12.87
N GLY A 356 -25.39 0.08 12.95
CA GLY A 356 -24.38 -0.84 12.43
C GLY A 356 -24.10 -0.68 10.92
N GLY A 357 -24.66 0.34 10.26
CA GLY A 357 -24.33 0.68 8.88
C GLY A 357 -23.05 1.51 8.79
N CYS A 358 -22.44 1.55 7.60
CA CYS A 358 -21.30 2.40 7.30
C CYS A 358 -21.73 3.61 6.49
N GLN A 359 -21.12 4.76 6.74
CA GLN A 359 -21.26 5.98 5.97
C GLN A 359 -19.89 6.42 5.49
N ILE A 360 -19.80 6.86 4.24
CA ILE A 360 -18.55 7.34 3.62
C ILE A 360 -18.67 8.84 3.44
N PHE A 361 -17.61 9.53 3.79
CA PHE A 361 -17.47 10.97 3.63
C PHE A 361 -16.17 11.30 2.93
N TYR A 362 -16.15 12.42 2.25
CA TYR A 362 -14.90 13.10 1.88
C TYR A 362 -14.91 14.53 2.39
N CYS A 363 -13.72 15.06 2.67
CA CYS A 363 -13.55 16.41 3.17
C CYS A 363 -12.33 17.04 2.49
N PRO A 364 -12.50 18.09 1.66
CA PRO A 364 -11.37 18.79 1.09
C PRO A 364 -10.45 19.37 2.17
N ILE A 365 -9.14 19.24 1.99
CA ILE A 365 -8.14 19.62 3.03
C ILE A 365 -8.24 21.12 3.37
N ASP A 366 -8.50 21.95 2.40
CA ASP A 366 -8.57 23.43 2.53
C ASP A 366 -9.90 23.93 3.08
N SER A 367 -11.01 23.24 2.87
CA SER A 367 -12.35 23.71 3.32
C SER A 367 -12.79 23.13 4.66
N LYS A 368 -12.30 21.98 5.05
CA LYS A 368 -12.68 21.20 6.25
C LYS A 368 -14.20 20.97 6.38
N GLN A 369 -14.91 20.93 5.26
CA GLN A 369 -16.36 20.67 5.23
C GLN A 369 -16.63 19.28 4.67
N PRO A 370 -17.08 18.34 5.50
CA PRO A 370 -17.36 16.99 5.06
C PRO A 370 -18.59 16.93 4.14
N VAL A 371 -18.49 16.12 3.09
CA VAL A 371 -19.56 15.77 2.18
C VAL A 371 -19.80 14.27 2.25
N GLN A 372 -21.03 13.88 2.50
CA GLN A 372 -21.40 12.45 2.52
C GLN A 372 -21.57 11.93 1.10
N LEU A 373 -21.00 10.75 0.82
CA LEU A 373 -21.22 9.99 -0.41
C LEU A 373 -22.27 8.91 -0.17
N GLY A 374 -23.12 8.65 -1.19
CA GLY A 374 -24.09 7.57 -1.13
C GLY A 374 -25.26 7.85 -0.20
N ASN A 375 -26.09 8.84 -0.50
CA ASN A 375 -27.24 9.23 0.35
C ASN A 375 -28.52 8.43 0.04
N ASP A 376 -28.43 7.26 -0.60
CA ASP A 376 -29.56 6.42 -1.00
C ASP A 376 -30.18 5.58 0.12
N GLY A 377 -29.70 5.77 1.37
CA GLY A 377 -30.20 5.03 2.54
C GLY A 377 -29.78 3.55 2.57
N ASN A 378 -28.97 3.11 1.61
CA ASN A 378 -28.52 1.72 1.53
C ASN A 378 -27.22 1.55 2.32
N THR A 379 -27.34 1.23 3.58
CA THR A 379 -26.29 1.25 4.62
C THR A 379 -25.24 0.13 4.48
N HIS A 380 -25.21 -0.65 3.39
CA HIS A 380 -24.47 -1.92 3.37
C HIS A 380 -23.42 -2.10 2.30
N SER A 381 -23.21 -1.14 1.39
CA SER A 381 -22.22 -1.33 0.36
C SER A 381 -21.32 -0.11 0.21
N MET A 382 -20.03 -0.31 0.41
CA MET A 382 -19.03 0.51 -0.29
C MET A 382 -19.25 0.27 -1.78
N VAL A 383 -20.05 1.14 -2.41
CA VAL A 383 -20.40 1.00 -3.82
C VAL A 383 -19.16 1.01 -4.68
N PHE A 384 -18.13 1.76 -4.24
CA PHE A 384 -16.86 1.88 -4.93
C PHE A 384 -15.70 1.90 -3.92
N SER A 385 -14.81 0.89 -3.99
CA SER A 385 -13.59 0.85 -3.18
C SER A 385 -12.43 1.45 -3.97
N LEU A 386 -12.00 2.65 -3.60
CA LEU A 386 -10.88 3.35 -4.22
C LEU A 386 -9.55 2.65 -3.88
N SER A 387 -8.69 2.49 -4.87
CA SER A 387 -7.34 1.90 -4.70
C SER A 387 -6.21 2.74 -5.26
N LEU A 388 -6.49 3.58 -6.26
CA LEU A 388 -5.49 4.39 -6.93
C LEU A 388 -6.18 5.60 -7.56
N GLU A 389 -5.44 6.69 -7.76
CA GLU A 389 -5.85 7.84 -8.56
C GLU A 389 -4.85 8.18 -9.66
N THR A 390 -5.36 8.77 -10.71
CA THR A 390 -4.60 9.53 -11.71
C THR A 390 -5.00 11.01 -11.63
N HIS A 391 -4.51 11.84 -12.54
CA HIS A 391 -4.93 13.24 -12.60
C HIS A 391 -6.45 13.39 -12.68
N ASP A 392 -7.13 12.65 -13.56
CA ASP A 392 -8.55 12.84 -13.86
C ASP A 392 -9.46 11.67 -13.43
N HIS A 393 -8.88 10.55 -12.94
CA HIS A 393 -9.64 9.33 -12.70
C HIS A 393 -9.32 8.70 -11.36
N PHE A 394 -10.30 7.97 -10.84
CA PHE A 394 -10.12 6.99 -9.78
C PHE A 394 -10.17 5.58 -10.34
N ILE A 395 -9.36 4.71 -9.76
CA ILE A 395 -9.34 3.28 -10.03
C ILE A 395 -9.75 2.57 -8.74
N GLY A 396 -10.57 1.54 -8.87
CA GLY A 396 -11.02 0.80 -7.71
C GLY A 396 -11.85 -0.43 -8.08
N LEU A 397 -12.58 -0.94 -7.09
CA LEU A 397 -13.52 -2.04 -7.27
C LEU A 397 -14.95 -1.52 -7.21
N TYR A 398 -15.74 -1.87 -8.23
CA TYR A 398 -17.18 -1.61 -8.29
C TYR A 398 -17.91 -2.90 -8.66
N ASN A 399 -18.83 -3.34 -7.80
CA ASN A 399 -19.55 -4.62 -7.98
C ASN A 399 -18.59 -5.82 -8.18
N GLY A 400 -17.46 -5.84 -7.46
CA GLY A 400 -16.45 -6.91 -7.53
C GLY A 400 -15.61 -6.91 -8.80
N LYS A 401 -15.75 -5.92 -9.66
CA LYS A 401 -14.93 -5.74 -10.86
C LYS A 401 -13.98 -4.58 -10.69
N ARG A 402 -12.78 -4.72 -11.24
CA ARG A 402 -11.83 -3.62 -11.33
C ARG A 402 -12.30 -2.63 -12.40
N VAL A 403 -12.38 -1.38 -12.03
CA VAL A 403 -12.92 -0.33 -12.90
C VAL A 403 -12.12 0.96 -12.73
N TRP A 404 -12.26 1.84 -13.71
CA TRP A 404 -11.90 3.24 -13.57
C TRP A 404 -13.12 4.12 -13.79
N ILE A 405 -13.12 5.31 -13.20
CA ILE A 405 -14.19 6.31 -13.30
C ILE A 405 -13.57 7.69 -13.29
N SER A 406 -14.11 8.63 -14.09
CA SER A 406 -13.65 10.02 -13.96
C SER A 406 -13.97 10.58 -12.59
N LYS A 407 -13.11 11.45 -12.06
CA LYS A 407 -13.32 12.10 -10.75
C LYS A 407 -14.64 12.88 -10.74
N GLU A 408 -15.03 13.53 -11.87
CA GLU A 408 -16.30 14.22 -12.03
C GLU A 408 -17.49 13.28 -11.79
N ASN A 409 -17.52 12.13 -12.48
CA ASN A 409 -18.60 11.15 -12.34
C ASN A 409 -18.63 10.53 -10.96
N PHE A 410 -17.45 10.29 -10.36
CA PHE A 410 -17.36 9.76 -9.00
C PHE A 410 -18.00 10.68 -7.97
N TYR A 411 -17.65 11.99 -7.98
CA TYR A 411 -18.24 12.96 -7.05
C TYR A 411 -19.70 13.30 -7.34
N ALA A 412 -20.16 13.10 -8.59
CA ALA A 412 -21.57 13.18 -8.96
C ALA A 412 -22.34 11.90 -8.64
N GLU A 413 -21.69 10.88 -8.08
CA GLU A 413 -22.26 9.56 -7.77
C GLU A 413 -22.80 8.80 -9.00
N HIS A 414 -22.31 9.12 -10.18
CA HIS A 414 -22.66 8.44 -11.43
C HIS A 414 -21.81 7.17 -11.63
N TYR A 415 -21.90 6.22 -10.71
CA TYR A 415 -21.09 5.00 -10.71
C TYR A 415 -21.41 4.03 -11.86
N ASP A 416 -22.55 4.19 -12.51
CA ASP A 416 -22.91 3.49 -13.75
C ASP A 416 -22.03 3.88 -14.96
N HIS A 417 -21.29 4.99 -14.84
CA HIS A 417 -20.28 5.42 -15.82
C HIS A 417 -18.89 4.77 -15.57
N ALA A 418 -18.75 3.93 -14.57
CA ALA A 418 -17.50 3.21 -14.32
C ALA A 418 -17.23 2.18 -15.44
N ILE A 419 -15.99 2.19 -15.94
CA ILE A 419 -15.56 1.34 -17.07
C ILE A 419 -14.66 0.23 -16.53
N ALA A 420 -14.95 -1.02 -16.90
CA ALA A 420 -14.17 -2.17 -16.49
C ALA A 420 -12.74 -2.14 -17.10
N LEU A 421 -11.75 -2.42 -16.27
CA LEU A 421 -10.39 -2.72 -16.70
C LEU A 421 -10.34 -4.21 -17.08
N ASN A 422 -10.36 -4.49 -18.38
CA ASN A 422 -10.31 -5.86 -18.93
C ASN A 422 -8.88 -6.29 -19.21
#